data_15d0116ddb40c74e983b31aaf4b0a8f9
#
_entry.id   15d0116ddb40c74e983b31aaf4b0a8f9
#
_cell.length_a   1.000
_cell.length_b   1.000
_cell.length_c   1.000
_cell.angle_alpha   90.00
_cell.angle_beta   90.00
_cell.angle_gamma   90.00
#
_symmetry.space_group_name_H-M   'P 1'
#
loop_
_entity.id
_entity.type
_entity.pdbx_description
1 polymer ?
#
loop_
_entity_poly.entity_id
_entity_poly.type
_entity_poly.pdbx_seq_one_letter_code
_entity_poly.pdbx_strand_id
1 'polypeptide(L)'
;MSAMQDNKYNSSTGSGQVYNQLVPMVIEKSPFGERAFDIYSRLLKDRIVFLGGPIDDNVANLTIAQLLFLASEDPKKDIMLYINSPGGSVTSALAMLDTMAYIKPDVATICVGMAASAAAILLACGTKGKRFVLPNSEVMIHQPWGGAQGQATDIEITAKHIVATRERLNKILSKATGQPMSKIEADVERDYFMSAEEAKKYGIVDEIFTQKGLVSAVKK
;
A
#
# COMPACT_ATOMS: atom_id res chain seq x y z
N MET A 1 -29.77 -31.82 -48.78
CA MET A 1 -30.19 -31.86 -47.36
C MET A 1 -28.94 -32.06 -46.54
N SER A 2 -28.42 -31.00 -45.96
CA SER A 2 -27.34 -31.07 -44.98
C SER A 2 -27.56 -29.90 -44.00
N ALA A 3 -27.73 -30.26 -42.74
CA ALA A 3 -28.06 -29.34 -41.67
C ALA A 3 -26.82 -28.53 -41.27
N MET A 4 -26.94 -27.22 -41.31
CA MET A 4 -26.03 -26.29 -40.65
C MET A 4 -26.19 -26.42 -39.15
N GLN A 5 -25.14 -26.76 -38.45
CA GLN A 5 -25.05 -26.66 -36.99
C GLN A 5 -24.63 -25.25 -36.59
N ASP A 6 -25.55 -24.53 -35.97
CA ASP A 6 -25.30 -23.25 -35.33
C ASP A 6 -24.42 -23.44 -34.08
N ASN A 7 -23.19 -22.96 -34.15
CA ASN A 7 -22.28 -22.92 -33.04
C ASN A 7 -22.56 -21.64 -32.19
N LYS A 8 -23.46 -21.75 -31.21
CA LYS A 8 -23.70 -20.69 -30.24
C LYS A 8 -22.49 -20.56 -29.31
N TYR A 9 -21.70 -19.56 -29.55
CA TYR A 9 -20.75 -19.06 -28.53
C TYR A 9 -21.52 -18.59 -27.32
N ASN A 10 -21.47 -19.38 -26.27
CA ASN A 10 -22.02 -19.03 -24.96
C ASN A 10 -21.02 -18.09 -24.29
N SER A 11 -21.20 -16.78 -24.44
CA SER A 11 -20.50 -15.78 -23.64
C SER A 11 -21.03 -15.87 -22.21
N SER A 12 -20.33 -16.64 -21.38
CA SER A 12 -20.49 -16.58 -19.93
C SER A 12 -20.04 -15.20 -19.45
N THR A 13 -20.97 -14.27 -19.35
CA THR A 13 -20.82 -13.08 -18.55
C THR A 13 -20.66 -13.52 -17.10
N GLY A 14 -19.41 -13.61 -16.66
CA GLY A 14 -19.12 -13.81 -15.26
C GLY A 14 -19.80 -12.70 -14.46
N SER A 15 -20.87 -13.04 -13.78
CA SER A 15 -21.47 -12.21 -12.74
C SER A 15 -20.39 -12.00 -11.68
N GLY A 16 -19.71 -10.85 -11.72
CA GLY A 16 -18.83 -10.42 -10.66
C GLY A 16 -19.65 -10.38 -9.36
N GLN A 17 -19.49 -11.41 -8.51
CA GLN A 17 -20.02 -11.34 -7.17
C GLN A 17 -19.31 -10.18 -6.47
N VAL A 18 -20.00 -9.07 -6.34
CA VAL A 18 -19.62 -8.00 -5.43
C VAL A 18 -19.76 -8.58 -4.04
N TYR A 19 -18.66 -9.06 -3.47
CA TYR A 19 -18.61 -9.39 -2.06
C TYR A 19 -18.77 -8.07 -1.30
N ASN A 20 -20.01 -7.73 -0.97
CA ASN A 20 -20.32 -6.67 -0.03
C ASN A 20 -19.82 -7.15 1.34
N GLN A 21 -18.57 -6.85 1.67
CA GLN A 21 -18.06 -7.08 3.01
C GLN A 21 -18.89 -6.20 3.95
N LEU A 22 -19.67 -6.86 4.81
CA LEU A 22 -20.40 -6.16 5.88
C LEU A 22 -19.37 -5.53 6.80
N VAL A 23 -19.24 -4.21 6.73
CA VAL A 23 -18.39 -3.46 7.65
C VAL A 23 -19.11 -3.42 9.01
N PRO A 24 -18.53 -4.01 10.07
CA PRO A 24 -19.19 -4.06 11.37
C PRO A 24 -19.34 -2.68 11.97
N MET A 25 -20.50 -2.44 12.60
CA MET A 25 -20.79 -1.21 13.35
C MET A 25 -20.41 -1.41 14.82
N VAL A 26 -19.79 -0.38 15.40
CA VAL A 26 -19.46 -0.30 16.83
C VAL A 26 -20.20 0.86 17.47
N ILE A 27 -20.69 0.67 18.70
CA ILE A 27 -21.39 1.69 19.47
C ILE A 27 -20.44 2.23 20.55
N GLU A 28 -20.17 3.50 20.51
CA GLU A 28 -19.39 4.23 21.52
C GLU A 28 -20.37 4.94 22.49
N LYS A 29 -20.26 4.64 23.76
CA LYS A 29 -21.03 5.32 24.81
C LYS A 29 -20.25 6.51 25.34
N SER A 30 -20.91 7.66 25.39
CA SER A 30 -20.35 8.88 25.97
C SER A 30 -21.36 9.54 26.96
N PRO A 31 -20.94 10.48 27.80
CA PRO A 31 -21.87 11.25 28.64
C PRO A 31 -22.97 11.99 27.85
N PHE A 32 -22.75 12.19 26.54
CA PHE A 32 -23.66 12.90 25.65
C PHE A 32 -24.55 11.96 24.81
N GLY A 33 -24.53 10.65 25.09
CA GLY A 33 -25.30 9.63 24.39
C GLY A 33 -24.46 8.58 23.67
N GLU A 34 -25.16 7.71 22.91
CA GLU A 34 -24.54 6.64 22.12
C GLU A 34 -24.35 7.11 20.69
N ARG A 35 -23.18 6.81 20.11
CA ARG A 35 -22.87 7.04 18.69
C ARG A 35 -22.44 5.76 18.02
N ALA A 36 -23.01 5.45 16.86
CA ALA A 36 -22.62 4.33 16.03
C ALA A 36 -21.59 4.78 14.99
N PHE A 37 -20.52 4.00 14.86
CA PHE A 37 -19.48 4.18 13.82
C PHE A 37 -19.28 2.85 13.12
N ASP A 38 -18.98 2.87 11.82
CA ASP A 38 -18.32 1.71 11.23
C ASP A 38 -16.90 1.55 11.81
N ILE A 39 -16.35 0.34 11.74
CA ILE A 39 -15.07 0.04 12.40
C ILE A 39 -13.91 0.89 11.85
N TYR A 40 -13.89 1.22 10.56
CA TYR A 40 -12.83 2.03 9.96
C TYR A 40 -12.93 3.49 10.41
N SER A 41 -14.14 4.05 10.45
CA SER A 41 -14.39 5.39 11.00
C SER A 41 -14.03 5.47 12.47
N ARG A 42 -14.25 4.39 13.24
CA ARG A 42 -13.85 4.35 14.66
C ARG A 42 -12.34 4.32 14.82
N LEU A 43 -11.64 3.52 14.01
CA LEU A 43 -10.17 3.45 14.01
C LEU A 43 -9.54 4.78 13.55
N LEU A 44 -10.16 5.45 12.58
CA LEU A 44 -9.70 6.76 12.11
C LEU A 44 -9.65 7.81 13.23
N LYS A 45 -10.59 7.77 14.20
CA LYS A 45 -10.53 8.62 15.40
C LYS A 45 -9.26 8.40 16.22
N ASP A 46 -8.72 7.19 16.22
CA ASP A 46 -7.46 6.84 16.85
C ASP A 46 -6.26 7.02 15.91
N ARG A 47 -6.46 7.74 14.80
CA ARG A 47 -5.46 8.06 13.78
C ARG A 47 -4.90 6.83 13.07
N ILE A 48 -5.70 5.78 12.99
CA ILE A 48 -5.36 4.52 12.29
C ILE A 48 -6.03 4.51 10.92
N VAL A 49 -5.22 4.38 9.87
CA VAL A 49 -5.64 4.24 8.47
C VAL A 49 -5.28 2.83 8.00
N PHE A 50 -6.20 2.19 7.30
CA PHE A 50 -5.97 0.86 6.71
C PHE A 50 -5.83 0.95 5.19
N LEU A 51 -4.70 0.45 4.68
CA LEU A 51 -4.46 0.19 3.28
C LEU A 51 -4.57 -1.33 3.05
N GLY A 52 -5.76 -1.80 2.70
CA GLY A 52 -6.07 -3.20 2.47
C GLY A 52 -6.39 -3.50 1.01
N GLY A 53 -5.88 -4.64 0.49
CA GLY A 53 -6.14 -5.07 -0.88
C GLY A 53 -5.35 -4.34 -1.96
N PRO A 54 -5.71 -4.51 -3.26
CA PRO A 54 -5.02 -3.88 -4.37
C PRO A 54 -5.13 -2.35 -4.34
N ILE A 55 -4.05 -1.68 -4.73
CA ILE A 55 -3.98 -0.22 -4.85
C ILE A 55 -4.51 0.21 -6.20
N ASP A 56 -5.65 0.88 -6.19
CA ASP A 56 -6.25 1.58 -7.32
C ASP A 56 -6.47 3.06 -6.99
N ASP A 57 -7.06 3.81 -7.92
CA ASP A 57 -7.31 5.24 -7.73
C ASP A 57 -8.31 5.52 -6.60
N ASN A 58 -9.31 4.64 -6.39
CA ASN A 58 -10.31 4.82 -5.33
C ASN A 58 -9.67 4.64 -3.95
N VAL A 59 -8.89 3.56 -3.78
CA VAL A 59 -8.13 3.28 -2.55
C VAL A 59 -7.16 4.41 -2.25
N ALA A 60 -6.44 4.89 -3.27
CA ALA A 60 -5.50 6.00 -3.10
C ALA A 60 -6.20 7.30 -2.69
N ASN A 61 -7.26 7.69 -3.39
CA ASN A 61 -8.03 8.90 -3.08
C ASN A 61 -8.62 8.86 -1.66
N LEU A 62 -9.15 7.71 -1.23
CA LEU A 62 -9.67 7.54 0.12
C LEU A 62 -8.57 7.66 1.17
N THR A 63 -7.42 6.98 0.96
CA THR A 63 -6.28 7.06 1.86
C THR A 63 -5.72 8.47 1.96
N ILE A 64 -5.57 9.17 0.83
CA ILE A 64 -5.13 10.57 0.77
C ILE A 64 -6.09 11.47 1.54
N ALA A 65 -7.40 11.32 1.35
CA ALA A 65 -8.40 12.11 2.07
C ALA A 65 -8.31 11.89 3.58
N GLN A 66 -8.12 10.65 4.05
CA GLN A 66 -7.93 10.33 5.46
C GLN A 66 -6.63 10.95 6.02
N LEU A 67 -5.52 10.88 5.28
CA LEU A 67 -4.26 11.48 5.70
C LEU A 67 -4.37 13.01 5.84
N LEU A 68 -4.98 13.67 4.85
CA LEU A 68 -5.20 15.12 4.88
C LEU A 68 -6.14 15.54 6.01
N PHE A 69 -7.21 14.79 6.24
CA PHE A 69 -8.14 15.03 7.36
C PHE A 69 -7.42 14.95 8.70
N LEU A 70 -6.67 13.87 8.95
CA LEU A 70 -5.93 13.68 10.19
C LEU A 70 -4.83 14.74 10.38
N ALA A 71 -4.16 15.14 9.30
CA ALA A 71 -3.16 16.21 9.35
C ALA A 71 -3.76 17.56 9.71
N SER A 72 -5.01 17.84 9.27
CA SER A 72 -5.73 19.08 9.63
C SER A 72 -6.25 19.08 11.05
N GLU A 73 -6.62 17.91 11.60
CA GLU A 73 -7.10 17.78 12.99
C GLU A 73 -6.00 18.02 14.04
N ASP A 74 -4.86 17.34 13.88
CA ASP A 74 -3.73 17.50 14.78
C ASP A 74 -2.41 17.28 14.02
N PRO A 75 -1.69 18.36 13.68
CA PRO A 75 -0.46 18.27 12.90
C PRO A 75 0.75 17.74 13.70
N LYS A 76 0.59 17.47 15.00
CA LYS A 76 1.69 17.03 15.89
C LYS A 76 1.62 15.55 16.23
N LYS A 77 0.45 14.91 16.05
CA LYS A 77 0.28 13.50 16.37
C LYS A 77 0.51 12.63 15.16
N ASP A 78 1.22 11.53 15.35
CA ASP A 78 1.48 10.54 14.32
C ASP A 78 0.20 9.96 13.71
N ILE A 79 0.31 9.53 12.47
CA ILE A 79 -0.71 8.75 11.77
C ILE A 79 -0.16 7.32 11.63
N MET A 80 -0.96 6.31 11.95
CA MET A 80 -0.60 4.91 11.80
C MET A 80 -1.23 4.35 10.52
N LEU A 81 -0.41 4.03 9.51
CA LEU A 81 -0.83 3.42 8.27
C LEU A 81 -0.55 1.92 8.30
N TYR A 82 -1.61 1.13 8.51
CA TYR A 82 -1.56 -0.32 8.45
C TYR A 82 -1.69 -0.81 7.02
N ILE A 83 -0.74 -1.64 6.57
CA ILE A 83 -0.62 -2.08 5.18
C ILE A 83 -0.77 -3.59 5.11
N ASN A 84 -1.79 -4.04 4.34
CA ASN A 84 -1.99 -5.43 3.93
C ASN A 84 -2.39 -5.44 2.45
N SER A 85 -1.41 -5.32 1.56
CA SER A 85 -1.66 -5.04 0.15
C SER A 85 -0.66 -5.75 -0.76
N PRO A 86 -1.13 -6.34 -1.87
CA PRO A 86 -0.26 -6.88 -2.92
C PRO A 86 0.37 -5.78 -3.80
N GLY A 87 0.10 -4.50 -3.54
CA GLY A 87 0.47 -3.40 -4.41
C GLY A 87 -0.59 -3.08 -5.46
N GLY A 88 -0.21 -2.50 -6.59
CA GLY A 88 -1.12 -2.10 -7.66
C GLY A 88 -0.62 -0.90 -8.46
N SER A 89 -1.51 0.04 -8.76
CA SER A 89 -1.20 1.23 -9.57
C SER A 89 -0.04 2.04 -8.99
N VAL A 90 1.02 2.18 -9.78
CA VAL A 90 2.22 2.95 -9.40
C VAL A 90 1.87 4.43 -9.21
N THR A 91 1.05 5.00 -10.10
CA THR A 91 0.65 6.42 -10.02
C THR A 91 -0.13 6.70 -8.74
N SER A 92 -1.08 5.81 -8.40
CA SER A 92 -1.89 5.90 -7.18
C SER A 92 -1.03 5.77 -5.92
N ALA A 93 -0.06 4.85 -5.92
CA ALA A 93 0.90 4.71 -4.81
C ALA A 93 1.80 5.94 -4.66
N LEU A 94 2.30 6.50 -5.76
CA LEU A 94 3.12 7.72 -5.72
C LEU A 94 2.33 8.93 -5.21
N ALA A 95 1.04 9.04 -5.53
CA ALA A 95 0.18 10.09 -4.98
C ALA A 95 0.02 9.99 -3.45
N MET A 96 -0.17 8.76 -2.92
CA MET A 96 -0.17 8.52 -1.47
C MET A 96 1.21 8.84 -0.85
N LEU A 97 2.30 8.41 -1.48
CA LEU A 97 3.67 8.69 -1.03
C LEU A 97 3.95 10.20 -0.92
N ASP A 98 3.61 10.94 -1.97
CA ASP A 98 3.81 12.39 -2.00
C ASP A 98 2.95 13.07 -0.92
N THR A 99 1.74 12.57 -0.65
CA THR A 99 0.88 13.06 0.43
C THR A 99 1.50 12.78 1.81
N MET A 100 2.02 11.56 2.04
CA MET A 100 2.72 11.22 3.29
C MET A 100 3.91 12.15 3.53
N ALA A 101 4.65 12.52 2.48
CA ALA A 101 5.78 13.43 2.57
C ALA A 101 5.38 14.92 2.71
N TYR A 102 4.18 15.29 2.24
CA TYR A 102 3.68 16.68 2.26
C TYR A 102 3.09 17.08 3.60
N ILE A 103 2.38 16.16 4.28
CA ILE A 103 1.72 16.45 5.55
C ILE A 103 2.71 16.62 6.70
N LYS A 104 2.32 17.36 7.74
CA LYS A 104 3.19 17.63 8.91
C LYS A 104 3.32 16.45 9.88
N PRO A 105 2.24 15.67 10.16
CA PRO A 105 2.34 14.50 11.03
C PRO A 105 3.32 13.48 10.48
N ASP A 106 4.07 12.83 11.36
CA ASP A 106 4.80 11.62 11.00
C ASP A 106 3.82 10.50 10.63
N VAL A 107 4.15 9.75 9.58
CA VAL A 107 3.38 8.58 9.17
C VAL A 107 4.15 7.33 9.55
N ALA A 108 3.69 6.67 10.61
CA ALA A 108 4.18 5.35 10.99
C ALA A 108 3.54 4.30 10.07
N THR A 109 4.35 3.45 9.45
CA THR A 109 3.87 2.39 8.55
C THR A 109 4.03 1.03 9.20
N ILE A 110 3.00 0.18 9.12
CA ILE A 110 2.95 -1.13 9.77
C ILE A 110 2.49 -2.18 8.76
N CYS A 111 3.38 -3.10 8.38
CA CYS A 111 2.99 -4.24 7.55
C CYS A 111 2.29 -5.31 8.38
N VAL A 112 1.08 -5.69 7.96
CA VAL A 112 0.26 -6.76 8.52
C VAL A 112 -0.09 -7.74 7.42
N GLY A 113 0.42 -8.95 7.47
CA GLY A 113 0.24 -9.96 6.43
C GLY A 113 1.19 -9.73 5.26
N MET A 114 0.92 -8.79 4.37
CA MET A 114 1.76 -8.55 3.18
C MET A 114 1.90 -7.06 2.83
N ALA A 115 3.10 -6.68 2.41
CA ALA A 115 3.33 -5.43 1.69
C ALA A 115 4.17 -5.74 0.43
N ALA A 116 3.52 -5.80 -0.73
CA ALA A 116 4.19 -6.16 -1.98
C ALA A 116 4.19 -5.03 -3.01
N SER A 117 5.24 -4.99 -3.86
CA SER A 117 5.30 -4.07 -5.00
C SER A 117 5.15 -2.59 -4.57
N ALA A 118 4.17 -1.87 -5.10
CA ALA A 118 3.88 -0.48 -4.73
C ALA A 118 3.61 -0.29 -3.23
N ALA A 119 3.01 -1.29 -2.55
CA ALA A 119 2.77 -1.24 -1.10
C ALA A 119 4.07 -1.36 -0.28
N ALA A 120 5.07 -2.11 -0.78
CA ALA A 120 6.40 -2.17 -0.15
C ALA A 120 7.13 -0.82 -0.21
N ILE A 121 6.91 -0.05 -1.28
CA ILE A 121 7.45 1.31 -1.40
C ILE A 121 6.81 2.23 -0.35
N LEU A 122 5.48 2.18 -0.18
CA LEU A 122 4.79 2.95 0.84
C LEU A 122 5.27 2.58 2.24
N LEU A 123 5.44 1.27 2.52
CA LEU A 123 5.99 0.78 3.79
C LEU A 123 7.38 1.36 4.05
N ALA A 124 8.28 1.26 3.07
CA ALA A 124 9.66 1.73 3.18
C ALA A 124 9.77 3.25 3.35
N CYS A 125 8.79 4.01 2.86
CA CYS A 125 8.76 5.47 2.89
C CYS A 125 7.98 6.06 4.08
N GLY A 126 7.58 5.25 5.03
CA GLY A 126 7.15 5.75 6.35
C GLY A 126 8.24 6.57 7.04
N THR A 127 7.86 7.32 8.05
CA THR A 127 8.81 8.11 8.84
C THR A 127 9.91 7.23 9.42
N LYS A 128 11.16 7.61 9.23
CA LYS A 128 12.33 6.84 9.69
C LYS A 128 12.26 6.63 11.20
N GLY A 129 12.50 5.39 11.65
CA GLY A 129 12.34 4.96 13.04
C GLY A 129 10.89 4.56 13.40
N LYS A 130 9.92 4.74 12.48
CA LYS A 130 8.49 4.43 12.68
C LYS A 130 7.94 3.50 11.59
N ARG A 131 8.79 2.66 11.01
CA ARG A 131 8.42 1.66 10.00
C ARG A 131 8.49 0.28 10.62
N PHE A 132 7.37 -0.42 10.62
CA PHE A 132 7.19 -1.65 11.38
C PHE A 132 6.69 -2.80 10.49
N VAL A 133 6.96 -4.02 10.93
CA VAL A 133 6.45 -5.24 10.33
C VAL A 133 6.04 -6.24 11.42
N LEU A 134 4.93 -6.96 11.25
CA LEU A 134 4.58 -8.04 12.16
C LEU A 134 5.41 -9.31 11.86
N PRO A 135 5.65 -10.18 12.87
CA PRO A 135 6.60 -11.29 12.74
C PRO A 135 6.32 -12.28 11.61
N ASN A 136 5.05 -12.48 11.26
CA ASN A 136 4.62 -13.40 10.19
C ASN A 136 4.26 -12.68 8.89
N SER A 137 4.60 -11.40 8.77
CA SER A 137 4.34 -10.63 7.56
C SER A 137 5.45 -10.81 6.55
N GLU A 138 5.09 -10.66 5.28
CA GLU A 138 5.98 -10.77 4.14
C GLU A 138 6.07 -9.44 3.39
N VAL A 139 7.25 -9.11 2.91
CA VAL A 139 7.49 -7.94 2.05
C VAL A 139 8.05 -8.41 0.72
N MET A 140 7.54 -7.87 -0.39
CA MET A 140 8.05 -8.20 -1.72
C MET A 140 8.32 -6.93 -2.52
N ILE A 141 9.49 -6.86 -3.14
CA ILE A 141 9.86 -5.79 -4.07
C ILE A 141 10.12 -6.36 -5.45
N HIS A 142 9.75 -5.61 -6.48
CA HIS A 142 10.05 -5.91 -7.87
C HIS A 142 9.93 -4.65 -8.74
N GLN A 143 10.43 -4.73 -9.99
CA GLN A 143 10.28 -3.66 -10.97
C GLN A 143 8.80 -3.48 -11.40
N PRO A 144 8.40 -2.27 -11.88
CA PRO A 144 7.05 -2.06 -12.36
C PRO A 144 6.75 -2.97 -13.57
N TRP A 145 5.56 -3.57 -13.52
CA TRP A 145 5.03 -4.33 -14.63
C TRP A 145 4.19 -3.43 -15.54
N GLY A 146 4.36 -3.58 -16.86
CA GLY A 146 3.60 -2.83 -17.84
C GLY A 146 3.79 -3.39 -19.24
N GLY A 147 2.92 -2.96 -20.15
CA GLY A 147 2.96 -3.35 -21.56
C GLY A 147 2.38 -2.26 -22.45
N ALA A 148 2.63 -2.34 -23.75
CA ALA A 148 2.11 -1.43 -24.75
C ALA A 148 1.64 -2.19 -25.98
N GLN A 149 0.57 -1.69 -26.60
CA GLN A 149 0.06 -2.14 -27.90
C GLN A 149 -0.26 -0.90 -28.73
N GLY A 150 -0.12 -0.98 -30.05
CA GLY A 150 -0.42 0.13 -30.94
C GLY A 150 0.66 0.35 -31.99
N GLN A 151 0.78 1.60 -32.46
CA GLN A 151 1.81 1.95 -33.44
C GLN A 151 3.21 1.91 -32.83
N ALA A 152 4.24 1.71 -33.65
CA ALA A 152 5.62 1.59 -33.19
C ALA A 152 6.05 2.77 -32.29
N THR A 153 5.68 3.98 -32.66
CA THR A 153 5.97 5.20 -31.87
C THR A 153 5.30 5.18 -30.50
N ASP A 154 4.04 4.72 -30.38
CA ASP A 154 3.31 4.63 -29.12
C ASP A 154 3.95 3.60 -28.18
N ILE A 155 4.39 2.46 -28.75
CA ILE A 155 5.12 1.42 -28.02
C ILE A 155 6.44 1.98 -27.46
N GLU A 156 7.20 2.73 -28.29
CA GLU A 156 8.46 3.34 -27.89
C GLU A 156 8.26 4.38 -26.75
N ILE A 157 7.24 5.24 -26.86
CA ILE A 157 6.90 6.21 -25.82
C ILE A 157 6.57 5.52 -24.51
N THR A 158 5.72 4.48 -24.56
CA THR A 158 5.32 3.73 -23.38
C THR A 158 6.50 2.98 -22.76
N ALA A 159 7.36 2.36 -23.57
CA ALA A 159 8.56 1.70 -23.07
C ALA A 159 9.51 2.66 -22.35
N LYS A 160 9.77 3.83 -22.93
CA LYS A 160 10.57 4.89 -22.28
C LYS A 160 9.96 5.33 -20.96
N HIS A 161 8.64 5.49 -20.90
CA HIS A 161 7.93 5.86 -19.68
C HIS A 161 8.06 4.78 -18.58
N ILE A 162 7.93 3.50 -18.92
CA ILE A 162 8.10 2.38 -17.98
C ILE A 162 9.53 2.37 -17.42
N VAL A 163 10.55 2.54 -18.28
CA VAL A 163 11.96 2.61 -17.85
C VAL A 163 12.19 3.78 -16.89
N ALA A 164 11.70 4.97 -17.23
CA ALA A 164 11.81 6.14 -16.36
C ALA A 164 11.09 5.94 -15.00
N THR A 165 9.94 5.28 -15.02
CA THR A 165 9.20 4.92 -13.80
C THR A 165 10.01 3.95 -12.94
N ARG A 166 10.61 2.90 -13.53
CA ARG A 166 11.49 1.97 -12.83
C ARG A 166 12.65 2.67 -12.14
N GLU A 167 13.35 3.53 -12.85
CA GLU A 167 14.46 4.31 -12.28
C GLU A 167 14.01 5.19 -11.11
N ARG A 168 12.84 5.84 -11.23
CA ARG A 168 12.26 6.66 -10.16
C ARG A 168 11.98 5.83 -8.91
N LEU A 169 11.34 4.66 -9.05
CA LEU A 169 11.02 3.77 -7.94
C LEU A 169 12.29 3.22 -7.28
N ASN A 170 13.30 2.84 -8.08
CA ASN A 170 14.58 2.37 -7.57
C ASN A 170 15.31 3.46 -6.74
N LYS A 171 15.29 4.72 -7.19
CA LYS A 171 15.83 5.87 -6.43
C LYS A 171 15.08 6.06 -5.11
N ILE A 172 13.76 5.93 -5.11
CA ILE A 172 12.93 6.02 -3.90
C ILE A 172 13.32 4.91 -2.91
N LEU A 173 13.37 3.65 -3.36
CA LEU A 173 13.76 2.52 -2.53
C LEU A 173 15.19 2.64 -2.00
N SER A 174 16.15 3.02 -2.84
CA SER A 174 17.54 3.23 -2.42
C SER A 174 17.65 4.28 -1.31
N LYS A 175 16.95 5.40 -1.46
CA LYS A 175 16.91 6.47 -0.44
C LYS A 175 16.23 5.99 0.86
N ALA A 176 15.12 5.26 0.76
CA ALA A 176 14.34 4.83 1.92
C ALA A 176 15.06 3.73 2.73
N THR A 177 15.71 2.79 2.04
CA THR A 177 16.37 1.63 2.65
C THR A 177 17.82 1.89 3.03
N GLY A 178 18.49 2.83 2.35
CA GLY A 178 19.94 3.03 2.44
C GLY A 178 20.76 2.02 1.64
N GLN A 179 20.13 1.15 0.86
CA GLN A 179 20.83 0.23 -0.03
C GLN A 179 21.40 0.95 -1.25
N PRO A 180 22.58 0.55 -1.75
CA PRO A 180 23.15 1.12 -2.97
C PRO A 180 22.25 0.82 -4.18
N MET A 181 22.21 1.76 -5.13
CA MET A 181 21.35 1.69 -6.31
C MET A 181 21.53 0.39 -7.09
N SER A 182 22.79 -0.07 -7.26
CA SER A 182 23.10 -1.31 -7.97
C SER A 182 22.49 -2.56 -7.30
N LYS A 183 22.39 -2.57 -5.96
CA LYS A 183 21.73 -3.64 -5.22
C LYS A 183 20.22 -3.61 -5.42
N ILE A 184 19.62 -2.43 -5.34
CA ILE A 184 18.18 -2.26 -5.61
C ILE A 184 17.86 -2.75 -7.03
N GLU A 185 18.61 -2.33 -8.04
CA GLU A 185 18.41 -2.72 -9.44
C GLU A 185 18.50 -4.25 -9.65
N ALA A 186 19.43 -4.90 -8.97
CA ALA A 186 19.56 -6.36 -9.04
C ALA A 186 18.41 -7.08 -8.35
N ASP A 187 18.03 -6.63 -7.14
CA ASP A 187 17.02 -7.31 -6.32
C ASP A 187 15.59 -7.14 -6.89
N VAL A 188 15.27 -5.97 -7.50
CA VAL A 188 13.94 -5.73 -8.08
C VAL A 188 13.77 -6.30 -9.49
N GLU A 189 14.80 -6.91 -10.09
CA GLU A 189 14.70 -7.47 -11.44
C GLU A 189 13.64 -8.57 -11.56
N ARG A 190 13.41 -9.31 -10.48
CA ARG A 190 12.34 -10.29 -10.28
C ARG A 190 11.75 -10.12 -8.88
N ASP A 191 10.68 -10.88 -8.60
CA ASP A 191 10.05 -10.87 -7.29
C ASP A 191 11.06 -11.26 -6.21
N TYR A 192 11.34 -10.32 -5.30
CA TYR A 192 12.25 -10.51 -4.19
C TYR A 192 11.47 -10.45 -2.89
N PHE A 193 11.17 -11.64 -2.36
CA PHE A 193 10.43 -11.82 -1.11
C PHE A 193 11.34 -11.72 0.10
N MET A 194 10.84 -11.13 1.16
CA MET A 194 11.53 -10.94 2.44
C MET A 194 10.61 -11.28 3.60
N SER A 195 11.09 -12.10 4.53
CA SER A 195 10.52 -12.25 5.86
C SER A 195 10.65 -10.93 6.66
N ALA A 196 10.02 -10.88 7.83
CA ALA A 196 10.13 -9.72 8.72
C ALA A 196 11.58 -9.37 9.08
N GLU A 197 12.39 -10.36 9.38
CA GLU A 197 13.81 -10.23 9.72
C GLU A 197 14.63 -9.72 8.53
N GLU A 198 14.39 -10.27 7.35
CA GLU A 198 15.08 -9.86 6.13
C GLU A 198 14.68 -8.43 5.74
N ALA A 199 13.41 -8.06 5.84
CA ALA A 199 12.93 -6.70 5.57
C ALA A 199 13.55 -5.66 6.51
N LYS A 200 13.73 -6.01 7.80
CA LYS A 200 14.46 -5.18 8.77
C LYS A 200 15.94 -5.07 8.41
N LYS A 201 16.60 -6.18 8.11
CA LYS A 201 18.03 -6.19 7.71
C LYS A 201 18.25 -5.43 6.39
N TYR A 202 17.30 -5.49 5.48
CA TYR A 202 17.33 -4.76 4.20
C TYR A 202 17.16 -3.25 4.38
N GLY A 203 16.47 -2.83 5.44
CA GLY A 203 16.21 -1.43 5.77
C GLY A 203 14.86 -0.92 5.26
N ILE A 204 13.97 -1.82 4.81
CA ILE A 204 12.58 -1.46 4.44
C ILE A 204 11.81 -1.03 5.69
N VAL A 205 12.02 -1.74 6.80
CA VAL A 205 11.42 -1.41 8.09
C VAL A 205 12.50 -1.17 9.15
N ASP A 206 12.13 -0.50 10.24
CA ASP A 206 13.03 -0.19 11.34
C ASP A 206 12.94 -1.24 12.45
N GLU A 207 11.73 -1.79 12.71
CA GLU A 207 11.49 -2.72 13.81
C GLU A 207 10.46 -3.80 13.47
N ILE A 208 10.60 -4.98 14.13
CA ILE A 208 9.58 -6.03 14.12
C ILE A 208 8.70 -5.83 15.34
N PHE A 209 7.39 -5.61 15.13
CA PHE A 209 6.44 -5.43 16.22
C PHE A 209 6.14 -6.77 16.91
N THR A 210 6.64 -6.92 18.14
CA THR A 210 6.27 -8.01 19.05
C THR A 210 5.43 -7.47 20.20
N GLN A 211 4.74 -8.34 20.95
CA GLN A 211 3.91 -7.92 22.10
C GLN A 211 4.65 -7.00 23.11
N LYS A 212 5.97 -7.14 23.25
CA LYS A 212 6.79 -6.27 24.10
C LYS A 212 7.03 -4.89 23.49
N GLY A 213 6.98 -4.75 22.17
CA GLY A 213 7.20 -3.48 21.48
C GLY A 213 6.00 -2.54 21.50
N LEU A 214 4.78 -3.08 21.48
CA LEU A 214 3.54 -2.28 21.54
C LEU A 214 3.42 -1.45 22.81
N VAL A 215 3.91 -1.97 23.94
CA VAL A 215 3.81 -1.29 25.26
C VAL A 215 4.76 -0.10 25.36
N SER A 216 5.85 -0.06 24.61
CA SER A 216 6.84 1.01 24.62
C SER A 216 6.55 2.14 23.64
N ALA A 217 5.87 1.86 22.52
CA ALA A 217 5.54 2.85 21.48
C ALA A 217 4.33 3.73 21.86
N VAL A 218 3.40 3.20 22.66
CA VAL A 218 2.20 3.93 23.12
C VAL A 218 2.46 4.83 24.36
N LYS A 219 3.63 4.70 25.00
CA LYS A 219 3.98 5.44 26.24
C LYS A 219 4.94 6.63 26.04
N LYS A 220 5.27 6.98 24.80
CA LYS A 220 6.05 8.18 24.47
C LYS A 220 5.19 9.19 23.71
#